data_42add28c458bdf93c0ceecdc436ed0cf
#
_entry.id   42add28c458bdf93c0ceecdc436ed0cf
#
_cell.length_a   1.000
_cell.length_b   1.000
_cell.length_c   1.000
_cell.angle_alpha   90.00
_cell.angle_beta   90.00
_cell.angle_gamma   90.00
#
_symmetry.space_group_name_H-M   'P 1'
#
loop_
_entity.id
_entity.type
_entity.pdbx_description
1 polymer ?
#
loop_
_entity_poly.entity_id
_entity_poly.type
_entity_poly.pdbx_seq_one_letter_code
_entity_poly.pdbx_strand_id
1 'polypeptide(L)'
;MPRDQCVYIVDDDEAVRDSLSVLLESKGYAVKSFVSAPEFLSAAPLLPVGCLIVDIRMPEMDGLELQQHLTDRSLDFPLIVITGHGDVPLAVRAMKAGAVDFIEKPFASEAILSSLEAALSRLTTPSEEDPARAAASAKLALLSSREIQVLQGLLAGLPNKTIAYDLEISPRTVEIHRARVMAKMGARSLSELIRLALAAGVHPSSGR
;
A
#
# COMPACT_ATOMS: atom_id res chain seq x y z
N MET A 1 -7.05 -27.18 0.97
CA MET A 1 -7.90 -26.74 2.09
C MET A 1 -8.53 -25.43 1.65
N PRO A 2 -9.87 -25.27 1.66
CA PRO A 2 -10.45 -23.94 1.46
C PRO A 2 -9.89 -23.03 2.55
N ARG A 3 -9.33 -21.90 2.15
CA ARG A 3 -8.91 -20.87 3.12
C ARG A 3 -10.21 -20.19 3.58
N ASP A 4 -10.62 -20.37 4.83
CA ASP A 4 -11.77 -19.66 5.44
C ASP A 4 -11.56 -18.14 5.53
N GLN A 5 -10.71 -17.62 4.66
CA GLN A 5 -10.31 -16.20 4.65
C GLN A 5 -11.10 -15.48 3.57
N CYS A 6 -11.86 -14.49 4.00
CA CYS A 6 -12.66 -13.66 3.12
C CYS A 6 -11.80 -12.55 2.49
N VAL A 7 -12.05 -12.27 1.22
CA VAL A 7 -11.49 -11.12 0.51
C VAL A 7 -12.64 -10.29 -0.05
N TYR A 8 -12.60 -9.01 0.24
CA TYR A 8 -13.58 -8.03 -0.23
C TYR A 8 -12.95 -7.16 -1.31
N ILE A 9 -13.66 -6.95 -2.41
CA ILE A 9 -13.22 -6.12 -3.53
C ILE A 9 -14.17 -4.94 -3.64
N VAL A 10 -13.64 -3.72 -3.64
CA VAL A 10 -14.42 -2.49 -3.84
C VAL A 10 -13.80 -1.71 -4.99
N ASP A 11 -14.49 -1.68 -6.12
CA ASP A 11 -14.04 -1.02 -7.35
C ASP A 11 -15.29 -0.70 -8.18
N ASP A 12 -15.41 0.46 -8.79
CA ASP A 12 -16.56 0.81 -9.62
C ASP A 12 -16.52 0.15 -11.01
N ASP A 13 -15.33 -0.28 -11.46
CA ASP A 13 -15.13 -1.00 -12.72
C ASP A 13 -15.48 -2.50 -12.56
N GLU A 14 -16.54 -2.95 -13.24
CA GLU A 14 -16.98 -4.34 -13.25
C GLU A 14 -15.90 -5.31 -13.76
N ALA A 15 -15.16 -4.92 -14.81
CA ALA A 15 -14.13 -5.77 -15.39
C ALA A 15 -12.98 -6.01 -14.41
N VAL A 16 -12.65 -5.03 -13.58
CA VAL A 16 -11.64 -5.18 -12.53
C VAL A 16 -12.16 -6.10 -11.43
N ARG A 17 -13.41 -5.91 -10.96
CA ARG A 17 -14.02 -6.78 -9.94
C ARG A 17 -14.06 -8.22 -10.40
N ASP A 18 -14.49 -8.48 -11.63
CA ASP A 18 -14.57 -9.84 -12.19
C ASP A 18 -13.19 -10.49 -12.33
N SER A 19 -12.22 -9.75 -12.87
CA SER A 19 -10.85 -10.25 -13.03
C SER A 19 -10.21 -10.63 -11.69
N LEU A 20 -10.36 -9.78 -10.67
CA LEU A 20 -9.86 -10.06 -9.32
C LEU A 20 -10.62 -11.22 -8.67
N SER A 21 -11.93 -11.28 -8.83
CA SER A 21 -12.74 -12.37 -8.27
C SER A 21 -12.30 -13.72 -8.84
N VAL A 22 -12.19 -13.85 -10.17
CA VAL A 22 -11.73 -15.07 -10.83
C VAL A 22 -10.33 -15.48 -10.37
N LEU A 23 -9.40 -14.49 -10.29
CA LEU A 23 -8.05 -14.75 -9.80
C LEU A 23 -8.06 -15.33 -8.38
N LEU A 24 -8.75 -14.67 -7.47
CA LEU A 24 -8.72 -15.01 -6.05
C LEU A 24 -9.48 -16.29 -5.74
N GLU A 25 -10.64 -16.50 -6.36
CA GLU A 25 -11.41 -17.74 -6.25
C GLU A 25 -10.63 -18.94 -6.79
N SER A 26 -9.87 -18.77 -7.89
CA SER A 26 -8.98 -19.80 -8.41
C SER A 26 -7.88 -20.23 -7.42
N LYS A 27 -7.57 -19.38 -6.45
CA LYS A 27 -6.62 -19.64 -5.35
C LYS A 27 -7.29 -20.12 -4.06
N GLY A 28 -8.62 -20.30 -4.08
CA GLY A 28 -9.40 -20.86 -2.98
C GLY A 28 -9.81 -19.83 -1.91
N TYR A 29 -9.79 -18.55 -2.22
CA TYR A 29 -10.33 -17.52 -1.33
C TYR A 29 -11.83 -17.36 -1.50
N ALA A 30 -12.56 -17.06 -0.42
CA ALA A 30 -13.95 -16.62 -0.48
C ALA A 30 -13.99 -15.15 -0.85
N VAL A 31 -14.59 -14.80 -1.99
CA VAL A 31 -14.59 -13.44 -2.51
C VAL A 31 -15.98 -12.83 -2.46
N LYS A 32 -16.09 -11.57 -2.09
CA LYS A 32 -17.30 -10.76 -2.22
C LYS A 32 -16.92 -9.38 -2.77
N SER A 33 -17.59 -8.96 -3.84
CA SER A 33 -17.36 -7.67 -4.48
C SER A 33 -18.47 -6.67 -4.20
N PHE A 34 -18.11 -5.37 -4.22
CA PHE A 34 -18.98 -4.22 -4.01
C PHE A 34 -18.68 -3.18 -5.09
N VAL A 35 -19.71 -2.51 -5.56
CA VAL A 35 -19.56 -1.52 -6.64
C VAL A 35 -19.13 -0.14 -6.13
N SER A 36 -19.22 0.09 -4.81
CA SER A 36 -18.86 1.39 -4.20
C SER A 36 -18.45 1.26 -2.75
N ALA A 37 -17.72 2.26 -2.27
CA ALA A 37 -17.32 2.38 -0.87
C ALA A 37 -18.53 2.51 0.09
N PRO A 38 -19.59 3.29 -0.19
CA PRO A 38 -20.80 3.34 0.64
C PRO A 38 -21.49 2.00 0.78
N GLU A 39 -21.57 1.20 -0.30
CA GLU A 39 -22.16 -0.13 -0.26
C GLU A 39 -21.39 -1.05 0.69
N PHE A 40 -20.05 -1.07 0.56
CA PHE A 40 -19.20 -1.85 1.46
C PHE A 40 -19.36 -1.40 2.91
N LEU A 41 -19.28 -0.08 3.19
CA LEU A 41 -19.41 0.45 4.55
C LEU A 41 -20.73 0.11 5.23
N SER A 42 -21.80 -0.02 4.47
CA SER A 42 -23.11 -0.41 4.97
C SER A 42 -23.14 -1.90 5.36
N ALA A 43 -22.42 -2.74 4.62
CA ALA A 43 -22.32 -4.17 4.89
C ALA A 43 -21.25 -4.53 5.93
N ALA A 44 -20.17 -3.75 6.01
CA ALA A 44 -18.96 -4.05 6.78
C ALA A 44 -19.19 -4.50 8.23
N PRO A 45 -20.14 -3.92 9.02
CA PRO A 45 -20.38 -4.36 10.39
C PRO A 45 -20.88 -5.80 10.53
N LEU A 46 -21.40 -6.39 9.46
CA LEU A 46 -21.96 -7.75 9.45
C LEU A 46 -21.05 -8.75 8.73
N LEU A 47 -19.96 -8.28 8.13
CA LEU A 47 -19.05 -9.12 7.41
C LEU A 47 -18.03 -9.80 8.33
N PRO A 48 -17.65 -11.06 8.07
CA PRO A 48 -16.48 -11.66 8.68
C PRO A 48 -15.24 -10.81 8.46
N VAL A 49 -14.31 -10.84 9.41
CA VAL A 49 -13.03 -10.17 9.23
C VAL A 49 -12.29 -10.79 8.04
N GLY A 50 -11.73 -9.94 7.17
CA GLY A 50 -11.07 -10.36 5.95
C GLY A 50 -10.23 -9.24 5.37
N CYS A 51 -9.54 -9.49 4.26
CA CYS A 51 -8.76 -8.48 3.57
C CYS A 51 -9.65 -7.67 2.61
N LEU A 52 -9.46 -6.36 2.59
CA LEU A 52 -10.14 -5.44 1.68
C LEU A 52 -9.16 -4.99 0.58
N ILE A 53 -9.56 -5.19 -0.67
CA ILE A 53 -8.89 -4.65 -1.86
C ILE A 53 -9.79 -3.53 -2.39
N VAL A 54 -9.26 -2.30 -2.47
CA VAL A 54 -10.07 -1.13 -2.84
C VAL A 54 -9.40 -0.29 -3.93
N ASP A 55 -10.16 0.14 -4.92
CA ASP A 55 -9.71 1.18 -5.84
C ASP A 55 -9.70 2.54 -5.14
N ILE A 56 -8.70 3.37 -5.44
CA ILE A 56 -8.65 4.74 -4.90
C ILE A 56 -9.72 5.61 -5.54
N ARG A 57 -9.87 5.55 -6.86
CA ARG A 57 -10.69 6.50 -7.60
C ARG A 57 -12.09 5.96 -7.88
N MET A 58 -12.97 6.13 -6.93
CA MET A 58 -14.37 5.75 -7.07
C MET A 58 -15.29 6.99 -6.94
N PRO A 59 -16.47 6.97 -7.57
CA PRO A 59 -17.49 7.98 -7.35
C PRO A 59 -17.96 8.05 -5.89
N GLU A 60 -18.45 9.20 -5.45
CA GLU A 60 -19.03 9.49 -4.14
C GLU A 60 -18.04 9.44 -2.96
N MET A 61 -17.24 8.39 -2.86
CA MET A 61 -16.28 8.18 -1.77
C MET A 61 -15.04 7.48 -2.31
N ASP A 62 -13.88 8.08 -2.15
CA ASP A 62 -12.62 7.50 -2.60
C ASP A 62 -12.11 6.41 -1.62
N GLY A 63 -11.14 5.60 -2.07
CA GLY A 63 -10.60 4.50 -1.27
C GLY A 63 -9.87 4.95 0.00
N LEU A 64 -9.34 6.18 0.04
CA LEU A 64 -8.70 6.74 1.22
C LEU A 64 -9.73 7.24 2.23
N GLU A 65 -10.83 7.82 1.75
CA GLU A 65 -11.97 8.20 2.58
C GLU A 65 -12.61 6.95 3.20
N LEU A 66 -12.78 5.88 2.41
CA LEU A 66 -13.24 4.59 2.92
C LEU A 66 -12.34 4.08 4.06
N GLN A 67 -11.02 4.11 3.87
CA GLN A 67 -10.06 3.71 4.89
C GLN A 67 -10.21 4.51 6.18
N GLN A 68 -10.39 5.84 6.07
CA GLN A 68 -10.62 6.70 7.23
C GLN A 68 -11.91 6.32 7.96
N HIS A 69 -13.00 6.11 7.23
CA HIS A 69 -14.28 5.70 7.83
C HIS A 69 -14.22 4.34 8.53
N LEU A 70 -13.44 3.38 8.01
CA LEU A 70 -13.21 2.10 8.70
C LEU A 70 -12.47 2.32 10.01
N THR A 71 -11.43 3.14 10.01
CA THR A 71 -10.66 3.49 11.22
C THR A 71 -11.55 4.18 12.26
N ASP A 72 -12.34 5.18 11.86
CA ASP A 72 -13.24 5.94 12.74
C ASP A 72 -14.31 5.05 13.39
N ARG A 73 -14.73 4.00 12.69
CA ARG A 73 -15.72 3.02 13.19
C ARG A 73 -15.08 1.82 13.91
N SER A 74 -13.77 1.79 14.07
CA SER A 74 -13.01 0.67 14.64
C SER A 74 -13.28 -0.66 13.93
N LEU A 75 -13.46 -0.62 12.61
CA LEU A 75 -13.61 -1.77 11.74
C LEU A 75 -12.24 -2.16 11.18
N ASP A 76 -11.69 -3.26 11.70
CA ASP A 76 -10.34 -3.72 11.35
C ASP A 76 -10.35 -4.63 10.12
N PHE A 77 -10.21 -4.01 8.95
CA PHE A 77 -10.01 -4.69 7.67
C PHE A 77 -8.63 -4.33 7.14
N PRO A 78 -7.64 -5.26 7.17
CA PRO A 78 -6.38 -5.05 6.45
C PRO A 78 -6.66 -4.67 5.00
N LEU A 79 -6.17 -3.50 4.58
CA LEU A 79 -6.56 -2.86 3.35
C LEU A 79 -5.39 -2.81 2.36
N ILE A 80 -5.63 -3.28 1.14
CA ILE A 80 -4.76 -3.14 -0.02
C ILE A 80 -5.40 -2.14 -0.97
N VAL A 81 -4.65 -1.11 -1.33
CA VAL A 81 -5.14 -0.08 -2.25
C VAL A 81 -4.66 -0.36 -3.65
N ILE A 82 -5.55 -0.29 -4.64
CA ILE A 82 -5.20 -0.35 -6.06
C ILE A 82 -5.61 0.94 -6.76
N THR A 83 -4.84 1.34 -7.78
CA THR A 83 -5.17 2.55 -8.57
C THR A 83 -4.59 2.49 -9.98
N GLY A 84 -5.24 3.16 -10.93
CA GLY A 84 -4.79 3.25 -12.33
C GLY A 84 -3.68 4.25 -12.61
N HIS A 85 -3.27 5.06 -11.63
CA HIS A 85 -2.20 6.05 -11.79
C HIS A 85 -1.26 6.01 -10.58
N GLY A 86 -0.03 5.67 -10.82
CA GLY A 86 1.07 5.65 -9.84
C GLY A 86 1.39 7.04 -9.32
N ASP A 87 0.49 7.56 -8.53
CA ASP A 87 0.70 8.82 -7.83
C ASP A 87 1.39 8.53 -6.49
N VAL A 88 2.67 8.83 -6.42
CA VAL A 88 3.48 8.67 -5.21
C VAL A 88 2.83 9.33 -3.98
N PRO A 89 2.26 10.54 -4.06
CA PRO A 89 1.55 11.13 -2.93
C PRO A 89 0.37 10.31 -2.43
N LEU A 90 -0.39 9.66 -3.34
CA LEU A 90 -1.51 8.78 -2.96
C LEU A 90 -1.00 7.51 -2.26
N ALA A 91 0.06 6.88 -2.79
CA ALA A 91 0.69 5.73 -2.15
C ALA A 91 1.14 6.06 -0.72
N VAL A 92 1.81 7.20 -0.53
CA VAL A 92 2.24 7.65 0.80
C VAL A 92 1.04 7.91 1.72
N ARG A 93 -0.02 8.54 1.23
CA ARG A 93 -1.24 8.79 2.02
C ARG A 93 -1.91 7.51 2.47
N ALA A 94 -2.10 6.54 1.55
CA ALA A 94 -2.69 5.24 1.84
C ALA A 94 -1.90 4.50 2.92
N MET A 95 -0.58 4.43 2.76
CA MET A 95 0.30 3.75 3.71
C MET A 95 0.32 4.43 5.08
N LYS A 96 0.33 5.77 5.14
CA LYS A 96 0.22 6.52 6.41
C LYS A 96 -1.11 6.31 7.12
N ALA A 97 -2.18 6.13 6.35
CA ALA A 97 -3.50 5.82 6.89
C ALA A 97 -3.64 4.34 7.33
N GLY A 98 -2.57 3.53 7.20
CA GLY A 98 -2.52 2.15 7.70
C GLY A 98 -2.80 1.08 6.64
N ALA A 99 -2.85 1.42 5.34
CA ALA A 99 -2.94 0.40 4.29
C ALA A 99 -1.79 -0.60 4.40
N VAL A 100 -2.07 -1.86 4.10
CA VAL A 100 -1.06 -2.92 4.10
C VAL A 100 -0.14 -2.77 2.91
N ASP A 101 -0.71 -2.45 1.75
CA ASP A 101 0.03 -2.26 0.52
C ASP A 101 -0.71 -1.33 -0.45
N PHE A 102 -0.01 -0.91 -1.49
CA PHE A 102 -0.51 -0.07 -2.57
C PHE A 102 -0.02 -0.63 -3.91
N ILE A 103 -0.93 -0.94 -4.81
CA ILE A 103 -0.63 -1.60 -6.08
C ILE A 103 -1.12 -0.74 -7.25
N GLU A 104 -0.25 -0.53 -8.23
CA GLU A 104 -0.56 0.23 -9.44
C GLU A 104 -1.14 -0.66 -10.55
N LYS A 105 -2.22 -0.23 -11.19
CA LYS A 105 -2.77 -0.83 -12.41
C LYS A 105 -1.95 -0.37 -13.64
N PRO A 106 -1.58 -1.26 -14.58
CA PRO A 106 -1.84 -2.69 -14.58
C PRO A 106 -0.90 -3.46 -13.64
N PHE A 107 -1.44 -4.47 -12.97
CA PHE A 107 -0.71 -5.27 -12.00
C PHE A 107 -0.56 -6.72 -12.43
N ALA A 108 0.52 -7.36 -11.99
CA ALA A 108 0.71 -8.79 -12.11
C ALA A 108 -0.08 -9.52 -11.01
N SER A 109 -0.59 -10.71 -11.32
CA SER A 109 -1.32 -11.55 -10.35
C SER A 109 -0.52 -11.84 -9.09
N GLU A 110 0.80 -12.02 -9.25
CA GLU A 110 1.73 -12.28 -8.16
C GLU A 110 1.80 -11.12 -7.16
N ALA A 111 1.69 -9.87 -7.63
CA ALA A 111 1.68 -8.70 -6.77
C ALA A 111 0.45 -8.69 -5.86
N ILE A 112 -0.74 -8.95 -6.42
CA ILE A 112 -1.98 -9.05 -5.66
C ILE A 112 -1.89 -10.17 -4.62
N LEU A 113 -1.44 -11.36 -5.02
CA LEU A 113 -1.37 -12.52 -4.13
C LEU A 113 -0.37 -12.31 -2.99
N SER A 114 0.80 -11.73 -3.28
CA SER A 114 1.80 -11.42 -2.26
C SER A 114 1.30 -10.40 -1.24
N SER A 115 0.65 -9.32 -1.70
CA SER A 115 0.07 -8.31 -0.83
C SER A 115 -1.09 -8.86 0.01
N LEU A 116 -1.90 -9.75 -0.60
CA LEU A 116 -2.99 -10.43 0.10
C LEU A 116 -2.48 -11.34 1.22
N GLU A 117 -1.44 -12.13 0.97
CA GLU A 117 -0.80 -12.97 1.99
C GLU A 117 -0.26 -12.14 3.16
N ALA A 118 0.38 -11.00 2.86
CA ALA A 118 0.84 -10.06 3.88
C ALA A 118 -0.32 -9.44 4.68
N ALA A 119 -1.44 -9.13 4.03
CA ALA A 119 -2.61 -8.58 4.69
C ALA A 119 -3.28 -9.60 5.61
N LEU A 120 -3.47 -10.83 5.13
CA LEU A 120 -4.11 -11.90 5.90
C LEU A 120 -3.25 -12.38 7.08
N SER A 121 -1.92 -12.32 6.97
CA SER A 121 -1.03 -12.64 8.08
C SER A 121 -1.20 -11.70 9.27
N ARG A 122 -1.57 -10.44 9.05
CA ARG A 122 -1.88 -9.49 10.14
C ARG A 122 -3.11 -9.86 10.95
N LEU A 123 -4.05 -10.60 10.35
CA LEU A 123 -5.25 -11.07 11.05
C LEU A 123 -4.97 -12.27 11.98
N THR A 124 -3.89 -13.00 11.73
CA THR A 124 -3.57 -14.22 12.48
C THR A 124 -2.49 -14.04 13.53
N THR A 125 -1.76 -12.93 13.49
CA THR A 125 -0.65 -12.66 14.42
C THR A 125 -0.91 -11.36 15.18
N PRO A 126 -1.15 -11.38 16.51
CA PRO A 126 -1.12 -10.17 17.32
C PRO A 126 0.27 -9.53 17.26
N SER A 127 0.32 -8.21 17.18
CA SER A 127 1.51 -7.39 17.13
C SER A 127 2.39 -7.57 18.38
N GLU A 128 3.29 -8.54 18.35
CA GLU A 128 4.50 -8.49 19.18
C GLU A 128 5.63 -7.99 18.29
N GLU A 129 6.55 -7.22 18.84
CA GLU A 129 7.68 -6.48 18.20
C GLU A 129 8.11 -7.06 16.85
N ASP A 130 7.66 -6.41 15.78
CA ASP A 130 7.68 -6.92 14.42
C ASP A 130 9.13 -7.15 13.95
N PRO A 131 9.64 -8.40 13.78
CA PRO A 131 10.98 -8.65 13.27
C PRO A 131 11.21 -7.98 11.89
N ALA A 132 10.14 -7.69 11.15
CA ALA A 132 10.21 -6.89 9.93
C ALA A 132 10.63 -5.44 10.21
N ARG A 133 10.25 -4.87 11.35
CA ARG A 133 10.68 -3.52 11.75
C ARG A 133 12.19 -3.47 12.03
N ALA A 134 12.71 -4.44 12.77
CA ALA A 134 14.14 -4.54 13.03
C ALA A 134 14.95 -4.74 11.74
N ALA A 135 14.47 -5.60 10.83
CA ALA A 135 15.08 -5.83 9.52
C ALA A 135 15.04 -4.57 8.65
N ALA A 136 13.92 -3.83 8.65
CA ALA A 136 13.78 -2.57 7.92
C ALA A 136 14.74 -1.50 8.45
N SER A 137 14.88 -1.38 9.77
CA SER A 137 15.82 -0.44 10.41
C SER A 137 17.28 -0.77 10.09
N ALA A 138 17.64 -2.05 10.06
CA ALA A 138 18.98 -2.48 9.66
C ALA A 138 19.30 -2.11 8.21
N LYS A 139 18.34 -2.28 7.29
CA LYS A 139 18.49 -1.87 5.88
C LYS A 139 18.60 -0.36 5.73
N LEU A 140 17.81 0.39 6.50
CA LEU A 140 17.86 1.85 6.52
C LEU A 140 19.26 2.37 6.92
N ALA A 141 19.92 1.74 7.88
CA ALA A 141 21.27 2.10 8.32
C ALA A 141 22.33 1.94 7.21
N LEU A 142 22.06 1.21 6.14
CA LEU A 142 22.94 1.08 4.97
C LEU A 142 22.87 2.26 4.01
N LEU A 143 21.88 3.15 4.16
CA LEU A 143 21.71 4.30 3.28
C LEU A 143 22.69 5.42 3.63
N SER A 144 23.27 6.03 2.61
CA SER A 144 24.05 7.26 2.79
C SER A 144 23.13 8.45 3.10
N SER A 145 23.68 9.55 3.60
CA SER A 145 22.93 10.77 3.91
C SER A 145 22.16 11.29 2.68
N ARG A 146 22.75 11.20 1.48
CA ARG A 146 22.09 11.61 0.23
C ARG A 146 20.94 10.66 -0.17
N GLU A 147 21.11 9.37 0.03
CA GLU A 147 20.06 8.38 -0.21
C GLU A 147 18.88 8.56 0.76
N ILE A 148 19.16 8.91 2.04
CA ILE A 148 18.13 9.24 3.03
C ILE A 148 17.35 10.50 2.60
N GLN A 149 18.03 11.56 2.15
CA GLN A 149 17.38 12.77 1.67
C GLN A 149 16.46 12.49 0.45
N VAL A 150 16.92 11.68 -0.50
CA VAL A 150 16.09 11.26 -1.63
C VAL A 150 14.91 10.41 -1.16
N LEU A 151 15.11 9.47 -0.22
CA LEU A 151 14.03 8.68 0.37
C LEU A 151 12.98 9.58 1.05
N GLN A 152 13.40 10.57 1.81
CA GLN A 152 12.49 11.54 2.46
C GLN A 152 11.67 12.34 1.44
N GLY A 153 12.28 12.78 0.33
CA GLY A 153 11.56 13.43 -0.76
C GLY A 153 10.54 12.51 -1.42
N LEU A 154 10.88 11.23 -1.62
CA LEU A 154 9.95 10.22 -2.13
C LEU A 154 8.77 10.00 -1.17
N LEU A 155 9.04 9.90 0.13
CA LEU A 155 8.01 9.77 1.17
C LEU A 155 7.13 11.02 1.30
N ALA A 156 7.64 12.20 0.95
CA ALA A 156 6.86 13.43 0.84
C ALA A 156 6.01 13.48 -0.44
N GLY A 157 6.18 12.50 -1.34
CA GLY A 157 5.47 12.45 -2.62
C GLY A 157 6.01 13.43 -3.66
N LEU A 158 7.25 13.92 -3.49
CA LEU A 158 7.82 14.90 -4.41
C LEU A 158 8.26 14.25 -5.73
N PRO A 159 7.98 14.91 -6.88
CA PRO A 159 8.53 14.49 -8.16
C PRO A 159 10.06 14.57 -8.16
N ASN A 160 10.74 13.72 -8.95
CA ASN A 160 12.21 13.72 -9.07
C ASN A 160 12.79 15.11 -9.38
N LYS A 161 12.08 15.94 -10.16
CA LYS A 161 12.51 17.31 -10.48
C LYS A 161 12.54 18.21 -9.24
N THR A 162 11.55 18.08 -8.37
CA THR A 162 11.47 18.87 -7.11
C THR A 162 12.55 18.39 -6.14
N ILE A 163 12.71 17.07 -5.96
CA ILE A 163 13.79 16.51 -5.14
C ILE A 163 15.17 16.98 -5.65
N ALA A 164 15.37 17.00 -6.97
CA ALA A 164 16.60 17.45 -7.59
C ALA A 164 16.88 18.92 -7.27
N TYR A 165 15.87 19.77 -7.38
CA TYR A 165 15.96 21.20 -7.05
C TYR A 165 16.32 21.42 -5.58
N ASP A 166 15.60 20.76 -4.65
CA ASP A 166 15.79 20.90 -3.21
C ASP A 166 17.17 20.39 -2.74
N LEU A 167 17.71 19.40 -3.43
CA LEU A 167 19.01 18.81 -3.11
C LEU A 167 20.17 19.38 -3.92
N GLU A 168 19.91 20.35 -4.82
CA GLU A 168 20.90 20.98 -5.72
C GLU A 168 21.67 19.95 -6.58
N ILE A 169 20.95 18.94 -7.11
CA ILE A 169 21.49 17.89 -7.99
C ILE A 169 20.65 17.76 -9.26
N SER A 170 21.12 16.99 -10.25
CA SER A 170 20.35 16.75 -11.45
C SER A 170 19.22 15.74 -11.22
N PRO A 171 18.08 15.79 -11.97
CA PRO A 171 17.04 14.76 -11.90
C PRO A 171 17.59 13.35 -12.18
N ARG A 172 18.58 13.22 -13.05
CA ARG A 172 19.24 11.95 -13.32
C ARG A 172 20.03 11.43 -12.11
N THR A 173 20.63 12.32 -11.34
CA THR A 173 21.30 11.94 -10.08
C THR A 173 20.30 11.44 -9.04
N VAL A 174 19.09 12.04 -8.97
CA VAL A 174 18.00 11.54 -8.13
C VAL A 174 17.59 10.13 -8.56
N GLU A 175 17.46 9.85 -9.86
CA GLU A 175 17.15 8.49 -10.36
C GLU A 175 18.19 7.47 -9.93
N ILE A 176 19.48 7.82 -9.99
CA ILE A 176 20.56 6.95 -9.55
C ILE A 176 20.47 6.67 -8.04
N HIS A 177 20.23 7.70 -7.23
CA HIS A 177 20.05 7.51 -5.78
C HIS A 177 18.80 6.69 -5.49
N ARG A 178 17.68 6.93 -6.18
CA ARG A 178 16.46 6.14 -6.06
C ARG A 178 16.71 4.66 -6.34
N ALA A 179 17.41 4.33 -7.43
CA ALA A 179 17.75 2.95 -7.76
C ALA A 179 18.61 2.29 -6.65
N ARG A 180 19.58 3.03 -6.09
CA ARG A 180 20.40 2.54 -4.97
C ARG A 180 19.59 2.35 -3.69
N VAL A 181 18.69 3.27 -3.37
CA VAL A 181 17.77 3.14 -2.23
C VAL A 181 16.92 1.89 -2.39
N MET A 182 16.29 1.68 -3.54
CA MET A 182 15.50 0.48 -3.85
C MET A 182 16.31 -0.80 -3.64
N ALA A 183 17.53 -0.85 -4.19
CA ALA A 183 18.42 -2.02 -4.05
C ALA A 183 18.84 -2.29 -2.60
N LYS A 184 19.26 -1.27 -1.84
CA LYS A 184 19.70 -1.41 -0.45
C LYS A 184 18.56 -1.76 0.49
N MET A 185 17.38 -1.20 0.28
CA MET A 185 16.17 -1.54 1.03
C MET A 185 15.60 -2.91 0.60
N GLY A 186 16.01 -3.44 -0.55
CA GLY A 186 15.51 -4.69 -1.12
C GLY A 186 14.06 -4.57 -1.59
N ALA A 187 13.63 -3.36 -1.97
CA ALA A 187 12.29 -3.07 -2.43
C ALA A 187 12.16 -3.31 -3.94
N ARG A 188 11.10 -4.02 -4.35
CA ARG A 188 10.80 -4.31 -5.76
C ARG A 188 9.82 -3.31 -6.38
N SER A 189 9.10 -2.58 -5.53
CA SER A 189 8.15 -1.54 -5.91
C SER A 189 8.29 -0.31 -5.02
N LEU A 190 7.74 0.81 -5.48
CA LEU A 190 7.71 2.03 -4.67
C LEU A 190 6.87 1.86 -3.41
N SER A 191 5.74 1.14 -3.50
CA SER A 191 4.89 0.83 -2.35
C SER A 191 5.64 0.02 -1.29
N GLU A 192 6.41 -0.99 -1.70
CA GLU A 192 7.24 -1.77 -0.80
C GLU A 192 8.34 -0.91 -0.14
N LEU A 193 8.96 0.01 -0.89
CA LEU A 193 9.92 0.96 -0.34
C LEU A 193 9.29 1.83 0.74
N ILE A 194 8.12 2.40 0.44
CA ILE A 194 7.39 3.26 1.38
C ILE A 194 7.04 2.48 2.65
N ARG A 195 6.51 1.27 2.52
CA ARG A 195 6.17 0.40 3.65
C ARG A 195 7.38 0.12 4.53
N LEU A 196 8.51 -0.28 3.94
CA LEU A 196 9.76 -0.55 4.66
C LEU A 196 10.30 0.68 5.38
N ALA A 197 10.25 1.85 4.74
CA ALA A 197 10.71 3.10 5.32
C ALA A 197 9.84 3.54 6.51
N LEU A 198 8.52 3.44 6.40
CA LEU A 198 7.58 3.75 7.49
C LEU A 198 7.74 2.77 8.66
N ALA A 199 7.91 1.47 8.38
CA ALA A 199 8.18 0.46 9.39
C ALA A 199 9.50 0.74 10.14
N ALA A 200 10.53 1.25 9.45
CA ALA A 200 11.79 1.68 10.03
C ALA A 200 11.72 3.02 10.79
N GLY A 201 10.55 3.67 10.85
CA GLY A 201 10.34 4.93 11.55
C GLY A 201 10.78 6.19 10.77
N VAL A 202 10.99 6.07 9.46
CA VAL A 202 11.27 7.24 8.62
C VAL A 202 9.97 7.96 8.29
N HIS A 203 9.87 9.20 8.74
CA HIS A 203 8.76 10.08 8.38
C HIS A 203 9.20 11.07 7.31
N PRO A 204 8.30 11.47 6.39
CA PRO A 204 8.61 12.54 5.45
C PRO A 204 8.97 13.80 6.24
N SER A 205 10.05 14.47 5.84
CA SER A 205 10.32 15.80 6.35
C SER A 205 9.15 16.69 5.98
N SER A 206 8.55 17.36 6.97
CA SER A 206 7.57 18.41 6.73
C SER A 206 8.27 19.50 5.91
N GLY A 207 8.04 19.51 4.60
CA GLY A 207 8.54 20.56 3.73
C GLY A 207 8.03 21.91 4.23
N ARG A 208 8.94 22.89 4.27
CA ARG A 208 8.61 24.30 4.44
C ARG A 208 7.84 24.81 3.22
#